data_0da8583a09df96a5dc54a5413ba8548a
#
_entry.id   0da8583a09df96a5dc54a5413ba8548a
#
_cell.length_a   1.000
_cell.length_b   1.000
_cell.length_c   1.000
_cell.angle_alpha   90.00
_cell.angle_beta   90.00
_cell.angle_gamma   90.00
#
_symmetry.space_group_name_H-M   'P 1'
#
loop_
_entity.id
_entity.type
_entity.pdbx_description
1 polymer ?
#
loop_
_entity_poly.entity_id
_entity_poly.type
_entity_poly.pdbx_seq_one_letter_code
_entity_poly.pdbx_strand_id
1 'polypeptide(L)'
;MADIYVTGHRNPDTDSIVAAIAYANLQNAIGERRYKAVRLGSVNDETARLLARFDTDAPPLVKNLRTQVQDLDYDHTPALDRSVPLDLAWRTMRDGKVSAVPIVDDSGALCGMLSAGDIASYDMQTITQNRIDDLPLFNLLSVLEGTLVNELNCTVSEISGELYIALPQNYEDTALTNPDCILICGDQPDIIERAIASGVRCIIICRATIRPEWAQAGGDICVISTPLSARRVSRIIYQALPVERIIEQGREIVAFRLTDYLDDVREIMLKSRFRSYPVLDSGGHVVGTIGRFHLLRPRRKQVVLVDHNESAQSVPALDQVEILEIIDHHRLADIQTTQPIRVRNEPVGSTNTILTAMYQERGIVPPPKIAGLMAGAILSDTVMFKSPTCTKRDVAMAERLARIAGVSLKDIGHELYAAGSTDGRAPRSSSAPITSSSTSPNRTSASARSPAWTPTTSSAAAASSSL
;
A
#
# COMPACT_ATOMS: atom_id res chain seq x y z
N MET A 1 0.52 2.42 -15.10
CA MET A 1 1.48 3.55 -14.96
C MET A 1 0.95 4.48 -13.89
N ALA A 2 1.79 4.97 -12.99
CA ALA A 2 1.38 5.96 -11.99
C ALA A 2 1.11 7.31 -12.65
N ASP A 3 0.12 8.07 -12.11
CA ASP A 3 -0.19 9.41 -12.57
C ASP A 3 0.94 10.38 -12.18
N ILE A 4 1.27 11.32 -13.09
CA ILE A 4 2.16 12.45 -12.80
C ILE A 4 1.27 13.65 -12.49
N TYR A 5 1.41 14.20 -11.30
CA TYR A 5 0.61 15.34 -10.87
C TYR A 5 1.21 16.65 -11.39
N VAL A 6 0.39 17.53 -11.96
CA VAL A 6 0.78 18.89 -12.35
C VAL A 6 0.07 19.86 -11.42
N THR A 7 0.84 20.64 -10.69
CA THR A 7 0.28 21.51 -9.66
C THR A 7 0.87 22.93 -9.73
N GLY A 8 -0.01 23.92 -9.62
CA GLY A 8 0.36 25.29 -9.34
C GLY A 8 0.58 25.52 -7.85
N HIS A 9 0.67 26.79 -7.46
CA HIS A 9 0.95 27.17 -6.07
C HIS A 9 -0.26 26.98 -5.12
N ARG A 10 0.00 27.04 -3.80
CA ARG A 10 -0.93 26.69 -2.72
C ARG A 10 -2.17 27.59 -2.64
N ASN A 11 -2.03 28.88 -2.99
CA ASN A 11 -3.15 29.84 -3.07
C ASN A 11 -3.42 30.14 -4.55
N PRO A 12 -4.01 29.18 -5.30
CA PRO A 12 -3.98 29.25 -6.75
C PRO A 12 -4.79 30.42 -7.29
N ASP A 13 -4.19 31.17 -8.17
CA ASP A 13 -4.84 32.16 -9.01
C ASP A 13 -5.22 31.59 -10.38
N THR A 14 -5.60 32.43 -11.32
CA THR A 14 -6.03 32.00 -12.64
C THR A 14 -4.87 31.42 -13.44
N ASP A 15 -3.67 32.02 -13.37
CA ASP A 15 -2.48 31.52 -14.08
C ASP A 15 -2.08 30.15 -13.60
N SER A 16 -2.02 29.98 -12.30
CA SER A 16 -1.66 28.72 -11.61
C SER A 16 -2.56 27.54 -11.98
N ILE A 17 -3.90 27.73 -11.93
CA ILE A 17 -4.86 26.70 -12.29
C ILE A 17 -4.79 26.32 -13.76
N VAL A 18 -4.77 27.35 -14.61
CA VAL A 18 -4.77 27.14 -16.06
C VAL A 18 -3.45 26.56 -16.54
N ALA A 19 -2.32 26.97 -15.96
CA ALA A 19 -1.01 26.38 -16.27
C ALA A 19 -0.98 24.88 -15.98
N ALA A 20 -1.55 24.44 -14.87
CA ALA A 20 -1.65 23.02 -14.55
C ALA A 20 -2.48 22.26 -15.60
N ILE A 21 -3.63 22.81 -16.00
CA ILE A 21 -4.50 22.21 -17.04
C ILE A 21 -3.78 22.17 -18.38
N ALA A 22 -3.19 23.28 -18.81
CA ALA A 22 -2.56 23.43 -20.12
C ALA A 22 -1.32 22.52 -20.25
N TYR A 23 -0.48 22.46 -19.22
CA TYR A 23 0.69 21.58 -19.22
C TYR A 23 0.28 20.11 -19.25
N ALA A 24 -0.68 19.69 -18.42
CA ALA A 24 -1.17 18.31 -18.44
C ALA A 24 -1.76 17.94 -19.82
N ASN A 25 -2.51 18.85 -20.46
CA ASN A 25 -3.04 18.66 -21.81
C ASN A 25 -1.91 18.49 -22.85
N LEU A 26 -0.90 19.37 -22.82
CA LEU A 26 0.25 19.29 -23.71
C LEU A 26 0.97 17.95 -23.61
N GLN A 27 1.28 17.53 -22.39
CA GLN A 27 2.06 16.30 -22.17
C GLN A 27 1.25 15.04 -22.50
N ASN A 28 -0.05 15.04 -22.23
CA ASN A 28 -0.93 13.92 -22.61
C ASN A 28 -1.12 13.81 -24.14
N ALA A 29 -0.97 14.91 -24.87
CA ALA A 29 -1.01 14.92 -26.34
C ALA A 29 0.28 14.37 -26.99
N ILE A 30 1.40 14.42 -26.28
CA ILE A 30 2.71 14.01 -26.80
C ILE A 30 3.07 12.58 -26.41
N GLY A 31 2.73 12.16 -25.18
CA GLY A 31 3.39 11.05 -24.54
C GLY A 31 2.49 9.90 -24.10
N GLU A 32 3.16 8.83 -23.68
CA GLU A 32 2.54 7.63 -23.12
C GLU A 32 2.23 7.74 -21.62
N ARG A 33 2.79 8.77 -20.94
CA ARG A 33 2.61 9.00 -19.51
C ARG A 33 1.34 9.80 -19.27
N ARG A 34 0.65 9.51 -18.15
CA ARG A 34 -0.58 10.17 -17.77
C ARG A 34 -0.30 11.35 -16.83
N TYR A 35 -0.48 12.56 -17.32
CA TYR A 35 -0.38 13.79 -16.54
C TYR A 35 -1.77 14.22 -16.05
N LYS A 36 -1.88 14.57 -14.78
CA LYS A 36 -3.12 14.94 -14.12
C LYS A 36 -2.98 16.32 -13.48
N ALA A 37 -3.70 17.29 -14.00
CA ALA A 37 -3.80 18.60 -13.35
C ALA A 37 -4.49 18.46 -11.98
N VAL A 38 -3.91 19.09 -10.97
CA VAL A 38 -4.47 19.15 -9.61
C VAL A 38 -4.28 20.55 -9.04
N ARG A 39 -5.09 20.92 -8.05
CA ARG A 39 -4.98 22.18 -7.32
C ARG A 39 -4.69 21.96 -5.84
N LEU A 40 -4.01 22.90 -5.22
CA LEU A 40 -3.64 22.85 -3.81
C LEU A 40 -4.54 23.70 -2.91
N GLY A 41 -5.37 24.55 -3.51
CA GLY A 41 -6.27 25.45 -2.80
C GLY A 41 -7.63 25.63 -3.48
N SER A 42 -8.43 26.55 -2.94
CA SER A 42 -9.73 26.89 -3.49
C SER A 42 -9.59 27.68 -4.79
N VAL A 43 -10.49 27.46 -5.73
CA VAL A 43 -10.59 28.25 -6.94
C VAL A 43 -11.25 29.59 -6.58
N ASN A 44 -10.68 30.70 -7.02
CA ASN A 44 -11.27 32.03 -6.84
C ASN A 44 -12.39 32.26 -7.87
N ASP A 45 -13.22 33.30 -7.65
CA ASP A 45 -14.38 33.60 -8.51
C ASP A 45 -14.00 33.96 -9.95
N GLU A 46 -12.87 34.58 -10.15
CA GLU A 46 -12.35 34.92 -11.49
C GLU A 46 -12.02 33.64 -12.26
N THR A 47 -11.24 32.76 -11.66
CA THR A 47 -10.87 31.48 -12.25
C THR A 47 -12.11 30.60 -12.49
N ALA A 48 -13.07 30.56 -11.54
CA ALA A 48 -14.29 29.79 -11.68
C ALA A 48 -15.12 30.24 -12.90
N ARG A 49 -15.25 31.55 -13.14
CA ARG A 49 -15.93 32.09 -14.32
C ARG A 49 -15.21 31.75 -15.61
N LEU A 50 -13.88 31.88 -15.64
CA LEU A 50 -13.09 31.51 -16.80
C LEU A 50 -13.24 30.03 -17.16
N LEU A 51 -13.17 29.16 -16.17
CA LEU A 51 -13.39 27.71 -16.35
C LEU A 51 -14.79 27.40 -16.89
N ALA A 52 -15.83 28.05 -16.33
CA ALA A 52 -17.20 27.87 -16.76
C ALA A 52 -17.43 28.37 -18.20
N ARG A 53 -16.82 29.52 -18.59
CA ARG A 53 -16.91 30.05 -19.97
C ARG A 53 -16.42 29.04 -21.01
N PHE A 54 -15.34 28.31 -20.68
CA PHE A 54 -14.74 27.36 -21.60
C PHE A 54 -15.17 25.92 -21.30
N ASP A 55 -16.24 25.70 -20.54
CA ASP A 55 -16.83 24.40 -20.21
C ASP A 55 -15.72 23.40 -19.77
N THR A 56 -14.98 23.80 -18.76
CA THR A 56 -13.86 23.05 -18.20
C THR A 56 -14.02 22.94 -16.70
N ASP A 57 -13.93 21.72 -16.17
CA ASP A 57 -13.99 21.48 -14.74
C ASP A 57 -12.72 21.94 -14.03
N ALA A 58 -12.90 22.41 -12.80
CA ALA A 58 -11.76 22.71 -11.94
C ALA A 58 -10.96 21.45 -11.62
N PRO A 59 -9.62 21.48 -11.63
CA PRO A 59 -8.81 20.36 -11.25
C PRO A 59 -9.14 19.86 -9.83
N PRO A 60 -9.06 18.54 -9.55
CA PRO A 60 -9.35 18.01 -8.24
C PRO A 60 -8.41 18.61 -7.18
N LEU A 61 -8.97 18.88 -5.99
CA LEU A 61 -8.22 19.38 -4.84
C LEU A 61 -7.38 18.25 -4.24
N VAL A 62 -6.07 18.48 -4.11
CA VAL A 62 -5.14 17.59 -3.43
C VAL A 62 -4.58 18.30 -2.21
N LYS A 63 -4.83 17.76 -1.02
CA LYS A 63 -4.37 18.38 0.24
C LYS A 63 -2.89 18.13 0.52
N ASN A 64 -2.37 16.99 0.10
CA ASN A 64 -0.96 16.63 0.19
C ASN A 64 -0.64 15.49 -0.80
N LEU A 65 0.64 15.27 -1.06
CA LEU A 65 1.15 14.18 -1.90
C LEU A 65 2.06 13.23 -1.11
N ARG A 66 1.86 13.14 0.22
CA ARG A 66 2.61 12.19 1.07
C ARG A 66 2.48 10.78 0.52
N THR A 67 3.56 10.02 0.67
CA THR A 67 3.57 8.60 0.29
C THR A 67 2.64 7.81 1.20
N GLN A 68 1.87 6.90 0.60
CA GLN A 68 0.91 6.02 1.26
C GLN A 68 1.29 4.55 1.07
N VAL A 69 0.67 3.64 1.81
CA VAL A 69 0.89 2.20 1.67
C VAL A 69 0.64 1.71 0.24
N GLN A 70 -0.36 2.25 -0.45
CA GLN A 70 -0.63 1.92 -1.87
C GLN A 70 0.49 2.29 -2.84
N ASP A 71 1.42 3.17 -2.43
CA ASP A 71 2.58 3.57 -3.22
C ASP A 71 3.79 2.64 -2.98
N LEU A 72 3.64 1.62 -2.13
CA LEU A 72 4.65 0.59 -1.88
C LEU A 72 4.48 -0.59 -2.84
N ASP A 73 5.58 -1.29 -3.06
CA ASP A 73 5.58 -2.59 -3.72
C ASP A 73 5.41 -3.67 -2.65
N TYR A 74 4.19 -3.82 -2.13
CA TYR A 74 3.89 -4.74 -1.05
C TYR A 74 3.62 -6.16 -1.58
N ASP A 75 3.76 -7.17 -0.69
CA ASP A 75 3.52 -8.56 -1.05
C ASP A 75 2.01 -8.80 -1.23
N HIS A 76 1.59 -9.26 -2.41
CA HIS A 76 0.22 -9.68 -2.69
C HIS A 76 -0.07 -11.06 -2.11
N THR A 77 0.11 -11.20 -0.80
CA THR A 77 -0.12 -12.44 -0.07
C THR A 77 -1.63 -12.70 0.05
N PRO A 78 -2.13 -13.85 -0.42
CA PRO A 78 -3.55 -14.17 -0.26
C PRO A 78 -3.89 -14.36 1.23
N ALA A 79 -5.07 -13.91 1.62
CA ALA A 79 -5.63 -14.29 2.90
C ALA A 79 -6.14 -15.75 2.84
N LEU A 80 -6.00 -16.48 3.93
CA LEU A 80 -6.46 -17.85 4.06
C LEU A 80 -7.63 -17.90 5.05
N ASP A 81 -8.59 -18.79 4.76
CA ASP A 81 -9.68 -19.09 5.68
C ASP A 81 -9.14 -19.79 6.95
N ARG A 82 -9.75 -19.49 8.09
CA ARG A 82 -9.34 -20.05 9.39
C ARG A 82 -9.44 -21.57 9.48
N SER A 83 -10.29 -22.21 8.66
CA SER A 83 -10.52 -23.65 8.65
C SER A 83 -9.48 -24.43 7.83
N VAL A 84 -8.65 -23.76 7.03
CA VAL A 84 -7.67 -24.45 6.17
C VAL A 84 -6.60 -25.17 6.98
N PRO A 85 -6.06 -26.29 6.46
CA PRO A 85 -5.01 -27.03 7.14
C PRO A 85 -3.69 -26.21 7.18
N LEU A 86 -2.93 -26.44 8.24
CA LEU A 86 -1.62 -25.80 8.45
C LEU A 86 -0.65 -26.03 7.28
N ASP A 87 -0.71 -27.22 6.63
CA ASP A 87 0.09 -27.53 5.43
C ASP A 87 -0.15 -26.54 4.30
N LEU A 88 -1.42 -26.15 4.06
CA LEU A 88 -1.73 -25.15 3.04
C LEU A 88 -1.15 -23.77 3.38
N ALA A 89 -1.25 -23.36 4.63
CA ALA A 89 -0.67 -22.10 5.08
C ALA A 89 0.86 -22.11 4.93
N TRP A 90 1.51 -23.20 5.29
CA TRP A 90 2.94 -23.37 5.12
C TRP A 90 3.35 -23.33 3.64
N ARG A 91 2.64 -24.03 2.74
CA ARG A 91 2.88 -23.99 1.29
C ARG A 91 2.73 -22.56 0.76
N THR A 92 1.67 -21.87 1.16
CA THR A 92 1.43 -20.48 0.75
C THR A 92 2.58 -19.56 1.16
N MET A 93 3.09 -19.70 2.40
CA MET A 93 4.26 -18.91 2.85
C MET A 93 5.51 -19.24 2.04
N ARG A 94 5.78 -20.54 1.82
CA ARG A 94 6.97 -21.00 1.10
C ARG A 94 6.96 -20.54 -0.36
N ASP A 95 5.84 -20.73 -1.04
CA ASP A 95 5.72 -20.46 -2.47
C ASP A 95 5.65 -18.94 -2.74
N GLY A 96 5.00 -18.17 -1.85
CA GLY A 96 4.99 -16.72 -1.84
C GLY A 96 6.27 -16.07 -1.28
N LYS A 97 7.20 -16.87 -0.70
CA LYS A 97 8.42 -16.39 -0.02
C LYS A 97 8.14 -15.35 1.07
N VAL A 98 6.99 -15.46 1.73
CA VAL A 98 6.57 -14.59 2.82
C VAL A 98 6.71 -15.28 4.17
N SER A 99 6.92 -14.51 5.23
CA SER A 99 7.14 -15.05 6.58
C SER A 99 5.85 -15.24 7.40
N ALA A 100 4.74 -14.72 6.90
CA ALA A 100 3.43 -14.84 7.55
C ALA A 100 2.31 -14.67 6.51
N VAL A 101 1.14 -15.23 6.82
CA VAL A 101 -0.08 -15.11 6.00
C VAL A 101 -1.23 -14.55 6.85
N PRO A 102 -2.07 -13.68 6.29
CA PRO A 102 -3.28 -13.21 6.94
C PRO A 102 -4.33 -14.33 7.00
N ILE A 103 -5.05 -14.41 8.11
CA ILE A 103 -6.15 -15.34 8.29
C ILE A 103 -7.45 -14.57 8.39
N VAL A 104 -8.46 -15.03 7.69
CA VAL A 104 -9.80 -14.43 7.64
C VAL A 104 -10.84 -15.42 8.15
N ASP A 105 -11.95 -14.88 8.64
CA ASP A 105 -13.13 -15.66 9.00
C ASP A 105 -14.05 -15.91 7.80
N ASP A 106 -15.17 -16.60 8.04
CA ASP A 106 -16.17 -16.94 7.02
C ASP A 106 -16.81 -15.73 6.34
N SER A 107 -16.71 -14.54 6.95
CA SER A 107 -17.16 -13.26 6.36
C SER A 107 -16.09 -12.58 5.51
N GLY A 108 -14.86 -13.09 5.50
CA GLY A 108 -13.69 -12.48 4.88
C GLY A 108 -13.04 -11.39 5.74
N ALA A 109 -13.47 -11.23 6.99
CA ALA A 109 -12.85 -10.27 7.91
C ALA A 109 -11.54 -10.82 8.49
N LEU A 110 -10.53 -9.95 8.62
CA LEU A 110 -9.24 -10.32 9.18
C LEU A 110 -9.39 -10.74 10.64
N CYS A 111 -9.07 -11.99 10.97
CA CYS A 111 -9.16 -12.55 12.32
C CYS A 111 -7.81 -12.95 12.92
N GLY A 112 -6.74 -13.04 12.14
CA GLY A 112 -5.43 -13.44 12.63
C GLY A 112 -4.29 -13.22 11.64
N MET A 113 -3.08 -13.44 12.14
CA MET A 113 -1.86 -13.60 11.35
C MET A 113 -1.17 -14.87 11.78
N LEU A 114 -0.86 -15.76 10.84
CA LEU A 114 -0.07 -16.95 11.09
C LEU A 114 1.34 -16.75 10.54
N SER A 115 2.35 -16.88 11.39
CA SER A 115 3.75 -16.80 11.00
C SER A 115 4.45 -18.15 10.98
N ALA A 116 5.57 -18.25 10.28
CA ALA A 116 6.44 -19.42 10.32
C ALA A 116 6.94 -19.74 11.76
N GLY A 117 7.07 -18.69 12.61
CA GLY A 117 7.41 -18.86 14.03
C GLY A 117 6.30 -19.51 14.84
N ASP A 118 5.04 -19.19 14.56
CA ASP A 118 3.88 -19.79 15.21
C ASP A 118 3.79 -21.28 14.86
N ILE A 119 4.00 -21.62 13.58
CA ILE A 119 4.07 -23.02 13.10
C ILE A 119 5.20 -23.78 13.81
N ALA A 120 6.41 -23.22 13.84
CA ALA A 120 7.54 -23.88 14.49
C ALA A 120 7.33 -24.06 16.00
N SER A 121 6.71 -23.09 16.66
CA SER A 121 6.36 -23.18 18.09
C SER A 121 5.34 -24.28 18.33
N TYR A 122 4.34 -24.37 17.47
CA TYR A 122 3.32 -25.41 17.53
C TYR A 122 3.91 -26.82 17.30
N ASP A 123 4.74 -26.99 16.26
CA ASP A 123 5.42 -28.25 15.97
C ASP A 123 6.25 -28.75 17.17
N MET A 124 6.96 -27.81 17.83
CA MET A 124 7.74 -28.17 19.03
C MET A 124 6.89 -28.60 20.23
N GLN A 125 5.70 -28.00 20.38
CA GLN A 125 4.77 -28.38 21.44
C GLN A 125 4.13 -29.73 21.19
N THR A 126 3.84 -30.07 19.93
CA THR A 126 3.17 -31.32 19.55
C THR A 126 4.07 -32.56 19.57
N ILE A 127 5.42 -32.39 19.61
CA ILE A 127 6.36 -33.54 19.66
C ILE A 127 6.08 -34.48 20.82
N THR A 128 5.57 -33.96 21.93
CA THR A 128 5.26 -34.73 23.12
C THR A 128 3.79 -35.11 23.25
N GLN A 129 2.94 -34.72 22.31
CA GLN A 129 1.50 -34.99 22.33
C GLN A 129 1.20 -36.20 21.44
N ASN A 130 0.43 -37.13 21.99
CA ASN A 130 -0.05 -38.29 21.24
C ASN A 130 -1.51 -38.17 20.82
N ARG A 131 -2.21 -37.12 21.28
CA ARG A 131 -3.64 -36.93 21.04
C ARG A 131 -3.89 -35.83 20.05
N ILE A 132 -4.84 -36.08 19.18
CA ILE A 132 -5.39 -35.09 18.22
C ILE A 132 -6.87 -34.97 18.53
N ASP A 133 -7.38 -33.72 18.63
CA ASP A 133 -8.80 -33.45 18.88
C ASP A 133 -9.38 -32.60 17.75
N ASP A 134 -10.65 -32.92 17.39
CA ASP A 134 -11.49 -32.17 16.43
C ASP A 134 -10.76 -31.88 15.11
N LEU A 135 -10.12 -32.87 14.53
CA LEU A 135 -9.45 -32.78 13.23
C LEU A 135 -10.47 -32.96 12.10
N PRO A 136 -10.73 -31.94 11.26
CA PRO A 136 -11.66 -32.11 10.16
C PRO A 136 -11.22 -33.23 9.20
N LEU A 137 -12.12 -34.16 8.90
CA LEU A 137 -11.85 -35.25 7.99
C LEU A 137 -11.39 -34.77 6.60
N PHE A 138 -11.99 -33.68 6.09
CA PHE A 138 -11.61 -33.10 4.82
C PHE A 138 -10.14 -32.65 4.82
N ASN A 139 -9.69 -31.97 5.87
CA ASN A 139 -8.30 -31.54 6.02
C ASN A 139 -7.34 -32.73 6.07
N LEU A 140 -7.73 -33.77 6.83
CA LEU A 140 -6.93 -34.99 6.93
C LEU A 140 -6.77 -35.69 5.59
N LEU A 141 -7.86 -35.86 4.84
CA LEU A 141 -7.82 -36.45 3.50
C LEU A 141 -6.94 -35.64 2.56
N SER A 142 -7.08 -34.30 2.59
CA SER A 142 -6.28 -33.38 1.75
C SER A 142 -4.78 -33.51 2.04
N VAL A 143 -4.36 -33.49 3.31
CA VAL A 143 -2.94 -33.51 3.70
C VAL A 143 -2.32 -34.89 3.50
N LEU A 144 -3.08 -35.96 3.71
CA LEU A 144 -2.61 -37.31 3.53
C LEU A 144 -2.69 -37.83 2.08
N GLU A 145 -3.17 -37.01 1.12
CA GLU A 145 -3.50 -37.49 -0.22
C GLU A 145 -4.41 -38.73 -0.14
N GLY A 146 -5.32 -38.69 0.87
CA GLY A 146 -6.11 -39.86 1.28
C GLY A 146 -7.43 -39.99 0.54
N THR A 147 -7.91 -41.22 0.43
CA THR A 147 -9.24 -41.56 -0.08
C THR A 147 -10.01 -42.24 1.03
N LEU A 148 -11.26 -41.83 1.23
CA LEU A 148 -12.15 -42.48 2.18
C LEU A 148 -12.64 -43.83 1.61
N VAL A 149 -12.28 -44.93 2.23
CA VAL A 149 -12.58 -46.29 1.75
C VAL A 149 -14.06 -46.64 1.94
N ASN A 150 -14.63 -46.20 3.05
CA ASN A 150 -16.04 -46.45 3.41
C ASN A 150 -16.92 -45.22 3.27
N GLU A 151 -16.73 -44.44 2.21
CA GLU A 151 -17.39 -43.14 1.95
C GLU A 151 -18.92 -43.20 2.07
N LEU A 152 -19.55 -44.28 1.60
CA LEU A 152 -21.01 -44.44 1.63
C LEU A 152 -21.56 -44.73 3.05
N ASN A 153 -20.73 -45.18 3.95
CA ASN A 153 -21.13 -45.65 5.27
C ASN A 153 -20.55 -44.82 6.42
N CYS A 154 -19.61 -43.93 6.16
CA CYS A 154 -18.97 -43.06 7.13
C CYS A 154 -19.78 -41.80 7.39
N THR A 155 -20.10 -41.51 8.65
CA THR A 155 -20.81 -40.30 9.08
C THR A 155 -19.92 -39.27 9.78
N VAL A 156 -18.61 -39.59 9.86
CA VAL A 156 -17.62 -38.81 10.60
C VAL A 156 -17.25 -37.55 9.82
N SER A 157 -17.38 -36.37 10.43
CA SER A 157 -16.90 -35.11 9.91
C SER A 157 -15.59 -34.62 10.54
N GLU A 158 -15.36 -35.04 11.82
CA GLU A 158 -14.19 -34.66 12.61
C GLU A 158 -13.65 -35.90 13.35
N ILE A 159 -12.35 -35.95 13.50
CA ILE A 159 -11.64 -37.05 14.10
C ILE A 159 -10.92 -36.60 15.36
N SER A 160 -11.14 -37.32 16.46
CA SER A 160 -10.39 -37.12 17.70
C SER A 160 -9.89 -38.50 18.20
N GLY A 161 -8.70 -38.51 18.77
CA GLY A 161 -8.16 -39.75 19.36
C GLY A 161 -6.66 -39.73 19.61
N GLU A 162 -6.18 -40.74 20.27
CA GLU A 162 -4.75 -40.97 20.46
C GLU A 162 -4.12 -41.60 19.21
N LEU A 163 -2.99 -41.05 18.78
CA LEU A 163 -2.26 -41.53 17.62
C LEU A 163 -1.50 -42.82 17.96
N TYR A 164 -1.78 -43.86 17.23
CA TYR A 164 -1.14 -45.14 17.40
C TYR A 164 -0.61 -45.71 16.07
N ILE A 165 0.63 -46.18 16.07
CA ILE A 165 1.23 -46.84 14.89
C ILE A 165 1.31 -48.31 15.12
N ALA A 166 0.60 -49.12 14.32
CA ALA A 166 0.65 -50.57 14.39
C ALA A 166 2.01 -51.07 13.85
N LEU A 167 2.83 -51.56 14.75
CA LEU A 167 4.09 -52.23 14.43
C LEU A 167 3.92 -53.77 14.65
N PRO A 168 4.58 -54.64 13.86
CA PRO A 168 4.44 -56.07 13.95
C PRO A 168 4.77 -56.65 15.32
N GLN A 169 5.50 -55.95 16.14
CA GLN A 169 5.95 -56.39 17.46
C GLN A 169 5.09 -55.90 18.63
N ASN A 170 4.16 -54.95 18.36
CA ASN A 170 3.32 -54.32 19.39
C ASN A 170 1.87 -54.85 19.34
N TYR A 171 1.70 -56.15 19.17
CA TYR A 171 0.39 -56.81 19.12
C TYR A 171 -0.37 -56.81 20.44
N GLU A 172 0.11 -56.12 21.45
CA GLU A 172 -0.63 -56.02 22.72
C GLU A 172 -1.92 -55.22 22.54
N ASP A 173 -2.99 -55.87 22.82
CA ASP A 173 -4.38 -55.66 22.43
C ASP A 173 -5.04 -54.33 22.83
N THR A 174 -4.40 -53.51 23.65
CA THR A 174 -5.06 -52.39 24.30
C THR A 174 -5.36 -51.22 23.36
N ALA A 175 -4.50 -50.95 22.37
CA ALA A 175 -4.73 -49.87 21.42
C ALA A 175 -5.75 -50.17 20.33
N LEU A 176 -5.87 -51.47 19.95
CA LEU A 176 -6.81 -51.96 18.94
C LEU A 176 -8.24 -52.10 19.48
N THR A 177 -8.42 -51.99 20.80
CA THR A 177 -9.72 -52.07 21.47
C THR A 177 -10.19 -50.69 21.98
N ASN A 178 -9.39 -49.66 21.83
CA ASN A 178 -9.76 -48.31 22.22
C ASN A 178 -10.46 -47.57 21.06
N PRO A 179 -11.77 -47.32 21.13
CA PRO A 179 -12.47 -46.55 20.09
C PRO A 179 -11.89 -45.15 19.87
N ASP A 180 -11.27 -44.57 20.90
CA ASP A 180 -10.70 -43.23 20.88
C ASP A 180 -9.24 -43.22 20.36
N CYS A 181 -8.98 -44.03 19.33
CA CYS A 181 -7.69 -44.21 18.70
C CYS A 181 -7.70 -43.79 17.22
N ILE A 182 -6.61 -43.20 16.79
CA ILE A 182 -6.27 -42.97 15.38
C ILE A 182 -5.17 -43.97 15.01
N LEU A 183 -5.54 -45.04 14.35
CA LEU A 183 -4.63 -46.13 14.01
C LEU A 183 -3.96 -45.88 12.66
N ILE A 184 -2.63 -45.82 12.63
CA ILE A 184 -1.82 -45.84 11.40
C ILE A 184 -1.25 -47.22 11.21
N CYS A 185 -1.58 -47.87 10.09
CA CYS A 185 -1.10 -49.22 9.77
C CYS A 185 -0.66 -49.34 8.31
N GLY A 186 0.05 -50.41 7.99
CA GLY A 186 0.37 -50.81 6.62
C GLY A 186 -0.59 -51.87 6.09
N ASP A 187 -0.09 -52.76 5.21
CA ASP A 187 -0.84 -53.89 4.68
C ASP A 187 -0.91 -55.02 5.72
N GLN A 188 -1.78 -54.87 6.70
CA GLN A 188 -1.96 -55.77 7.86
C GLN A 188 -3.45 -56.09 8.03
N PRO A 189 -4.04 -56.96 7.20
CA PRO A 189 -5.49 -57.21 7.19
C PRO A 189 -6.05 -57.61 8.54
N ASP A 190 -5.36 -58.49 9.27
CA ASP A 190 -5.80 -58.97 10.57
C ASP A 190 -5.94 -57.82 11.62
N ILE A 191 -5.05 -56.82 11.54
CA ILE A 191 -5.12 -55.65 12.41
C ILE A 191 -6.27 -54.74 11.99
N ILE A 192 -6.44 -54.52 10.70
CA ILE A 192 -7.49 -53.65 10.16
C ILE A 192 -8.88 -54.22 10.48
N GLU A 193 -9.08 -55.51 10.25
CA GLU A 193 -10.36 -56.20 10.56
C GLU A 193 -10.68 -56.17 12.05
N ARG A 194 -9.69 -56.41 12.92
CA ARG A 194 -9.85 -56.29 14.37
C ARG A 194 -10.16 -54.85 14.80
N ALA A 195 -9.49 -53.87 14.26
CA ALA A 195 -9.75 -52.48 14.56
C ALA A 195 -11.16 -52.06 14.16
N ILE A 196 -11.63 -52.48 12.97
CA ILE A 196 -13.02 -52.26 12.52
C ILE A 196 -14.00 -52.95 13.48
N ALA A 197 -13.76 -54.21 13.83
CA ALA A 197 -14.62 -54.97 14.74
C ALA A 197 -14.67 -54.37 16.17
N SER A 198 -13.60 -53.73 16.62
CA SER A 198 -13.50 -53.03 17.91
C SER A 198 -14.02 -51.62 17.91
N GLY A 199 -14.44 -51.08 16.76
CA GLY A 199 -14.99 -49.73 16.65
C GLY A 199 -13.96 -48.62 16.73
N VAL A 200 -12.71 -48.83 16.30
CA VAL A 200 -11.68 -47.77 16.21
C VAL A 200 -12.12 -46.72 15.26
N ARG A 201 -12.25 -45.46 15.70
CA ARG A 201 -12.87 -44.35 14.94
C ARG A 201 -12.15 -43.97 13.69
N CYS A 202 -10.81 -44.04 13.64
CA CYS A 202 -10.03 -43.69 12.47
C CYS A 202 -8.94 -44.71 12.20
N ILE A 203 -8.96 -45.31 11.01
CA ILE A 203 -7.98 -46.29 10.55
C ILE A 203 -7.34 -45.74 9.28
N ILE A 204 -6.03 -45.43 9.30
CA ILE A 204 -5.26 -44.91 8.18
C ILE A 204 -4.38 -45.99 7.60
N ILE A 205 -4.74 -46.49 6.43
CA ILE A 205 -4.08 -47.60 5.74
C ILE A 205 -3.05 -47.04 4.76
N CYS A 206 -1.78 -47.35 5.02
CA CYS A 206 -0.64 -46.79 4.28
C CYS A 206 -0.14 -47.80 3.24
N ARG A 207 -0.15 -47.41 1.95
CA ARG A 207 0.46 -48.18 0.84
C ARG A 207 -0.01 -49.63 0.75
N ALA A 208 -1.26 -49.92 1.07
CA ALA A 208 -1.84 -51.24 1.05
C ALA A 208 -2.87 -51.42 -0.08
N THR A 209 -3.11 -52.65 -0.46
CA THR A 209 -4.22 -52.98 -1.36
C THR A 209 -5.51 -53.02 -0.56
N ILE A 210 -6.47 -52.18 -0.97
CA ILE A 210 -7.75 -52.09 -0.25
C ILE A 210 -8.62 -53.27 -0.55
N ARG A 211 -9.18 -53.89 0.51
CA ARG A 211 -10.14 -54.98 0.40
C ARG A 211 -11.57 -54.46 0.38
N PRO A 212 -12.48 -55.01 -0.46
CA PRO A 212 -13.86 -54.59 -0.55
C PRO A 212 -14.65 -54.63 0.77
N GLU A 213 -14.28 -55.54 1.65
CA GLU A 213 -14.92 -55.73 2.94
C GLU A 213 -14.76 -54.52 3.87
N TRP A 214 -13.65 -53.80 3.78
CA TRP A 214 -13.37 -52.61 4.58
C TRP A 214 -14.26 -51.43 4.22
N ALA A 215 -14.79 -51.37 2.98
CA ALA A 215 -15.76 -50.40 2.57
C ALA A 215 -17.13 -50.51 3.23
N GLN A 216 -17.39 -51.67 3.89
CA GLN A 216 -18.64 -51.91 4.59
C GLN A 216 -18.59 -51.44 6.06
N ALA A 217 -17.43 -51.02 6.58
CA ALA A 217 -17.33 -50.41 7.89
C ALA A 217 -18.26 -49.19 7.96
N GLY A 218 -19.14 -49.17 8.95
CA GLY A 218 -20.19 -48.15 9.04
C GLY A 218 -20.17 -47.40 10.37
N GLY A 219 -21.06 -46.39 10.45
CA GLY A 219 -21.21 -45.57 11.63
C GLY A 219 -20.06 -44.59 11.85
N ASP A 220 -19.56 -44.55 13.06
CA ASP A 220 -18.52 -43.59 13.47
C ASP A 220 -17.09 -44.08 13.17
N ILE A 221 -16.95 -45.07 12.27
CA ILE A 221 -15.64 -45.55 11.81
C ILE A 221 -15.26 -44.90 10.50
N CYS A 222 -14.05 -44.34 10.46
CA CYS A 222 -13.47 -43.73 9.25
C CYS A 222 -12.28 -44.59 8.79
N VAL A 223 -12.34 -45.16 7.59
CA VAL A 223 -11.27 -45.94 6.99
C VAL A 223 -10.67 -45.17 5.83
N ILE A 224 -9.42 -44.75 5.97
CA ILE A 224 -8.70 -43.91 5.00
C ILE A 224 -7.57 -44.73 4.36
N SER A 225 -7.50 -44.72 3.03
CA SER A 225 -6.35 -45.20 2.28
C SER A 225 -5.45 -44.04 1.85
N THR A 226 -4.13 -44.18 1.99
CA THR A 226 -3.16 -43.19 1.55
C THR A 226 -1.98 -43.81 0.80
N PRO A 227 -1.44 -43.18 -0.23
CA PRO A 227 -0.21 -43.62 -0.91
C PRO A 227 1.04 -43.33 -0.07
N LEU A 228 0.92 -42.60 1.02
CA LEU A 228 2.04 -42.25 1.89
C LEU A 228 2.45 -43.41 2.79
N SER A 229 3.71 -43.43 3.24
CA SER A 229 4.18 -44.39 4.25
C SER A 229 3.72 -44.01 5.64
N ALA A 230 3.54 -44.99 6.54
CA ALA A 230 3.16 -44.75 7.94
C ALA A 230 4.09 -43.73 8.64
N ARG A 231 5.40 -43.82 8.37
CA ARG A 231 6.37 -42.82 8.86
C ARG A 231 6.08 -41.40 8.39
N ARG A 232 5.64 -41.22 7.14
CA ARG A 232 5.29 -39.90 6.63
C ARG A 232 3.99 -39.40 7.22
N VAL A 233 2.98 -40.23 7.25
CA VAL A 233 1.68 -39.95 7.86
C VAL A 233 1.83 -39.49 9.31
N SER A 234 2.56 -40.23 10.15
CA SER A 234 2.76 -39.85 11.55
C SER A 234 3.44 -38.51 11.77
N ARG A 235 4.19 -38.02 10.78
CA ARG A 235 4.86 -36.70 10.85
C ARG A 235 3.98 -35.55 10.38
N ILE A 236 3.12 -35.80 9.39
CA ILE A 236 2.36 -34.72 8.75
C ILE A 236 0.91 -34.63 9.19
N ILE A 237 0.42 -35.59 9.97
CA ILE A 237 -0.97 -35.62 10.43
C ILE A 237 -1.36 -34.36 11.21
N TYR A 238 -0.46 -33.81 12.02
CA TYR A 238 -0.67 -32.57 12.76
C TYR A 238 -0.77 -31.35 11.85
N GLN A 239 -0.26 -31.43 10.60
CA GLN A 239 -0.35 -30.35 9.62
C GLN A 239 -1.75 -30.30 8.97
N ALA A 240 -2.62 -31.26 9.25
CA ALA A 240 -4.02 -31.25 8.84
C ALA A 240 -4.92 -30.42 9.78
N LEU A 241 -4.42 -30.04 10.95
CA LEU A 241 -5.16 -29.21 11.89
C LEU A 241 -5.46 -27.82 11.28
N PRO A 242 -6.65 -27.26 11.55
CA PRO A 242 -7.03 -25.96 11.09
C PRO A 242 -6.10 -24.86 11.67
N VAL A 243 -5.79 -23.84 10.87
CA VAL A 243 -4.91 -22.75 11.31
C VAL A 243 -5.49 -21.99 12.52
N GLU A 244 -6.81 -21.95 12.69
CA GLU A 244 -7.46 -21.31 13.85
C GLU A 244 -7.01 -21.89 15.20
N ARG A 245 -6.53 -23.15 15.24
CA ARG A 245 -6.00 -23.79 16.44
C ARG A 245 -4.64 -23.23 16.87
N ILE A 246 -3.95 -22.56 15.98
CA ILE A 246 -2.56 -22.13 16.15
C ILE A 246 -2.47 -20.62 16.31
N ILE A 247 -3.40 -19.87 15.68
CA ILE A 247 -3.47 -18.44 15.88
C ILE A 247 -3.95 -18.15 17.30
N GLU A 248 -3.20 -17.30 18.00
CA GLU A 248 -3.52 -16.89 19.35
C GLU A 248 -4.79 -16.04 19.37
N GLN A 249 -5.85 -16.58 19.99
CA GLN A 249 -7.12 -15.89 20.09
C GLN A 249 -6.98 -14.64 20.98
N GLY A 250 -7.48 -13.49 20.46
CA GLY A 250 -7.42 -12.21 21.19
C GLY A 250 -6.10 -11.46 21.07
N ARG A 251 -5.14 -11.94 20.27
CA ARG A 251 -3.95 -11.17 19.95
C ARG A 251 -4.31 -9.93 19.13
N GLU A 252 -3.88 -8.76 19.59
CA GLU A 252 -4.08 -7.52 18.83
C GLU A 252 -3.40 -7.60 17.46
N ILE A 253 -4.18 -7.38 16.40
CA ILE A 253 -3.69 -7.38 15.02
C ILE A 253 -3.46 -5.94 14.60
N VAL A 254 -2.21 -5.58 14.36
CA VAL A 254 -1.86 -4.30 13.75
C VAL A 254 -1.97 -4.44 12.24
N ALA A 255 -2.94 -3.77 11.64
CA ALA A 255 -3.18 -3.76 10.20
C ALA A 255 -3.07 -2.34 9.65
N PHE A 256 -2.71 -2.19 8.38
CA PHE A 256 -2.62 -0.92 7.69
C PHE A 256 -3.59 -0.86 6.51
N ARG A 257 -4.08 0.34 6.21
CA ARG A 257 -4.91 0.58 5.03
C ARG A 257 -4.06 1.08 3.88
N LEU A 258 -4.48 0.83 2.66
CA LEU A 258 -3.83 1.36 1.46
C LEU A 258 -3.64 2.89 1.49
N THR A 259 -4.53 3.60 2.19
CA THR A 259 -4.52 5.05 2.32
C THR A 259 -3.67 5.60 3.47
N ASP A 260 -3.13 4.73 4.34
CA ASP A 260 -2.33 5.17 5.49
C ASP A 260 -1.01 5.79 5.02
N TYR A 261 -0.58 6.84 5.69
CA TYR A 261 0.67 7.52 5.36
C TYR A 261 1.88 6.74 5.88
N LEU A 262 2.91 6.72 5.05
CA LEU A 262 4.11 5.93 5.33
C LEU A 262 4.86 6.31 6.61
N ASP A 263 4.82 7.60 6.99
CA ASP A 263 5.45 8.08 8.22
C ASP A 263 4.75 7.51 9.45
N ASP A 264 3.42 7.50 9.45
CA ASP A 264 2.61 6.96 10.53
C ASP A 264 2.79 5.43 10.65
N VAL A 265 2.79 4.75 9.50
CA VAL A 265 3.09 3.30 9.41
C VAL A 265 4.47 2.98 9.98
N ARG A 266 5.49 3.78 9.62
CA ARG A 266 6.86 3.62 10.11
C ARG A 266 6.94 3.77 11.64
N GLU A 267 6.25 4.75 12.19
CA GLU A 267 6.22 4.97 13.64
C GLU A 267 5.60 3.77 14.38
N ILE A 268 4.47 3.24 13.87
CA ILE A 268 3.82 2.06 14.45
C ILE A 268 4.73 0.84 14.36
N MET A 269 5.35 0.61 13.19
CA MET A 269 6.25 -0.53 12.99
C MET A 269 7.50 -0.48 13.87
N LEU A 270 8.00 0.71 14.22
CA LEU A 270 9.14 0.87 15.13
C LEU A 270 8.79 0.46 16.57
N LYS A 271 7.55 0.68 16.99
CA LYS A 271 7.06 0.34 18.34
C LYS A 271 6.66 -1.12 18.47
N SER A 272 6.40 -1.82 17.36
CA SER A 272 5.93 -3.20 17.36
C SER A 272 7.06 -4.18 17.04
N ARG A 273 6.87 -5.47 17.45
CA ARG A 273 7.82 -6.56 17.17
C ARG A 273 7.43 -7.45 16.00
N PHE A 274 6.32 -7.16 15.33
CA PHE A 274 5.87 -7.94 14.20
C PHE A 274 6.79 -7.76 12.99
N ARG A 275 6.90 -8.80 12.17
CA ARG A 275 7.71 -8.78 10.94
C ARG A 275 6.87 -8.50 9.70
N SER A 276 5.61 -8.87 9.73
CA SER A 276 4.65 -8.71 8.63
C SER A 276 3.33 -8.16 9.18
N TYR A 277 2.69 -7.30 8.41
CA TYR A 277 1.45 -6.62 8.76
C TYR A 277 0.47 -6.74 7.59
N PRO A 278 -0.79 -7.11 7.83
CA PRO A 278 -1.80 -7.15 6.77
C PRO A 278 -2.12 -5.76 6.26
N VAL A 279 -2.38 -5.67 4.96
CA VAL A 279 -2.84 -4.47 4.26
C VAL A 279 -4.28 -4.65 3.86
N LEU A 280 -5.12 -3.66 4.19
CA LEU A 280 -6.55 -3.66 3.94
C LEU A 280 -6.92 -2.62 2.89
N ASP A 281 -7.90 -2.96 2.06
CA ASP A 281 -8.55 -2.01 1.16
C ASP A 281 -9.58 -1.13 1.88
N SER A 282 -10.33 -0.31 1.13
CA SER A 282 -11.37 0.55 1.68
C SER A 282 -12.58 -0.24 2.23
N GLY A 283 -12.79 -1.46 1.77
CA GLY A 283 -13.82 -2.39 2.25
C GLY A 283 -13.43 -3.17 3.50
N GLY A 284 -12.16 -3.08 3.91
CA GLY A 284 -11.61 -3.86 5.02
C GLY A 284 -11.12 -5.26 4.62
N HIS A 285 -11.08 -5.58 3.33
CA HIS A 285 -10.57 -6.86 2.86
C HIS A 285 -9.04 -6.82 2.77
N VAL A 286 -8.42 -7.95 3.06
CA VAL A 286 -6.97 -8.10 2.95
C VAL A 286 -6.55 -8.12 1.49
N VAL A 287 -5.62 -7.23 1.11
CA VAL A 287 -5.05 -7.15 -0.25
C VAL A 287 -3.59 -7.60 -0.32
N GLY A 288 -2.97 -7.84 0.82
CA GLY A 288 -1.59 -8.31 0.91
C GLY A 288 -0.96 -8.05 2.26
N THR A 289 0.37 -8.06 2.30
CA THR A 289 1.15 -7.82 3.51
C THR A 289 2.32 -6.88 3.26
N ILE A 290 2.70 -6.11 4.29
CA ILE A 290 3.92 -5.30 4.28
C ILE A 290 4.80 -5.62 5.49
N GLY A 291 6.10 -5.43 5.31
CA GLY A 291 7.08 -5.46 6.38
C GLY A 291 8.02 -4.26 6.29
N ARG A 292 8.94 -4.12 7.24
CA ARG A 292 9.91 -3.00 7.29
C ARG A 292 10.75 -2.85 6.02
N PHE A 293 11.00 -3.94 5.30
CA PHE A 293 11.75 -3.91 4.05
C PHE A 293 11.07 -3.05 2.98
N HIS A 294 9.74 -3.10 2.88
CA HIS A 294 8.97 -2.34 1.90
C HIS A 294 9.07 -0.81 2.12
N LEU A 295 9.33 -0.38 3.37
CA LEU A 295 9.50 1.03 3.71
C LEU A 295 10.80 1.65 3.21
N LEU A 296 11.76 0.83 2.75
CA LEU A 296 13.08 1.29 2.31
C LEU A 296 13.06 1.89 0.91
N ARG A 297 12.11 1.51 0.07
CA ARG A 297 12.03 1.92 -1.33
C ARG A 297 10.60 2.30 -1.73
N PRO A 298 10.01 3.34 -1.13
CA PRO A 298 8.70 3.81 -1.53
C PRO A 298 8.77 4.38 -2.95
N ARG A 299 7.71 4.16 -3.73
CA ARG A 299 7.53 4.85 -5.00
C ARG A 299 7.03 6.25 -4.70
N ARG A 300 7.89 7.25 -4.87
CA ARG A 300 7.52 8.65 -4.68
C ARG A 300 6.53 9.06 -5.76
N LYS A 301 5.51 9.81 -5.37
CA LYS A 301 4.60 10.43 -6.34
C LYS A 301 5.35 11.45 -7.16
N GLN A 302 5.15 11.44 -8.47
CA GLN A 302 5.83 12.33 -9.40
C GLN A 302 5.03 13.61 -9.61
N VAL A 303 5.71 14.76 -9.57
CA VAL A 303 5.08 16.08 -9.75
C VAL A 303 5.82 16.94 -10.74
N VAL A 304 5.05 17.79 -11.43
CA VAL A 304 5.54 18.94 -12.17
C VAL A 304 4.98 20.17 -11.49
N LEU A 305 5.86 21.12 -11.20
CA LEU A 305 5.50 22.39 -10.59
C LEU A 305 5.35 23.44 -11.70
N VAL A 306 4.21 24.11 -11.72
CA VAL A 306 3.94 25.21 -12.63
C VAL A 306 3.59 26.46 -11.83
N ASP A 307 4.05 27.61 -12.30
CA ASP A 307 3.72 28.92 -11.73
C ASP A 307 4.21 29.14 -10.28
N HIS A 308 5.21 28.38 -9.86
CA HIS A 308 5.94 28.61 -8.62
C HIS A 308 7.19 27.75 -8.55
N ASN A 309 8.18 28.21 -7.79
CA ASN A 309 9.40 27.49 -7.46
C ASN A 309 9.83 27.70 -6.00
N GLU A 310 8.87 28.00 -5.11
CA GLU A 310 9.09 28.25 -3.68
C GLU A 310 8.41 27.14 -2.84
N SER A 311 9.17 26.52 -1.91
CA SER A 311 8.69 25.39 -1.07
C SER A 311 7.47 25.78 -0.25
N ALA A 312 7.44 26.99 0.30
CA ALA A 312 6.33 27.49 1.12
C ALA A 312 5.01 27.63 0.34
N GLN A 313 5.09 27.78 -0.98
CA GLN A 313 3.95 27.91 -1.88
C GLN A 313 3.53 26.57 -2.51
N SER A 314 4.30 25.53 -2.29
CA SER A 314 4.08 24.22 -2.91
C SER A 314 3.22 23.28 -2.04
N VAL A 315 3.08 22.05 -2.51
CA VAL A 315 2.36 20.98 -1.79
C VAL A 315 3.06 20.65 -0.48
N PRO A 316 2.33 20.42 0.61
CA PRO A 316 2.91 19.92 1.86
C PRO A 316 3.68 18.62 1.65
N ALA A 317 4.80 18.46 2.36
CA ALA A 317 5.72 17.33 2.24
C ALA A 317 6.33 17.19 0.82
N LEU A 318 6.77 18.31 0.23
CA LEU A 318 7.43 18.34 -1.07
C LEU A 318 8.71 17.46 -1.12
N ASP A 319 9.36 17.29 0.01
CA ASP A 319 10.52 16.39 0.18
C ASP A 319 10.21 14.90 -0.01
N GLN A 320 8.94 14.52 0.06
CA GLN A 320 8.47 13.13 -0.14
C GLN A 320 8.08 12.83 -1.60
N VAL A 321 8.05 13.82 -2.49
CA VAL A 321 7.73 13.63 -3.90
C VAL A 321 8.97 13.67 -4.78
N GLU A 322 8.83 13.21 -6.01
CA GLU A 322 9.82 13.36 -7.08
C GLU A 322 9.40 14.47 -8.01
N ILE A 323 10.12 15.60 -7.97
CA ILE A 323 9.90 16.71 -8.88
C ILE A 323 10.55 16.37 -10.23
N LEU A 324 9.78 16.39 -11.32
CA LEU A 324 10.26 16.09 -12.66
C LEU A 324 10.64 17.33 -13.44
N GLU A 325 9.86 18.40 -13.30
CA GLU A 325 10.04 19.66 -14.05
C GLU A 325 9.46 20.83 -13.27
N ILE A 326 10.03 22.03 -13.48
CA ILE A 326 9.51 23.29 -12.99
C ILE A 326 9.36 24.25 -14.18
N ILE A 327 8.16 24.83 -14.34
CA ILE A 327 7.88 25.86 -15.35
C ILE A 327 7.34 27.10 -14.63
N ASP A 328 8.07 28.20 -14.70
CA ASP A 328 7.75 29.36 -13.88
C ASP A 328 8.21 30.69 -14.55
N HIS A 329 7.63 31.78 -14.12
CA HIS A 329 8.01 33.14 -14.53
C HIS A 329 8.43 34.05 -13.35
N HIS A 330 8.36 33.50 -12.14
CA HIS A 330 8.78 34.18 -10.91
C HIS A 330 10.30 34.14 -10.69
N ARG A 331 10.77 34.89 -9.70
CA ARG A 331 12.16 34.79 -9.25
C ARG A 331 12.46 33.38 -8.77
N LEU A 332 13.69 32.93 -8.93
CA LEU A 332 14.13 31.64 -8.36
C LEU A 332 14.15 31.71 -6.84
N ALA A 333 13.61 30.67 -6.19
CA ALA A 333 13.52 30.57 -4.75
C ALA A 333 14.31 29.35 -4.22
N ASP A 334 13.72 28.51 -3.35
CA ASP A 334 14.43 27.60 -2.47
C ASP A 334 14.21 26.11 -2.75
N ILE A 335 13.55 25.73 -3.84
CA ILE A 335 13.26 24.33 -4.15
C ILE A 335 14.57 23.57 -4.39
N GLN A 336 14.74 22.46 -3.63
CA GLN A 336 15.86 21.54 -3.77
C GLN A 336 15.38 20.20 -4.33
N THR A 337 16.18 19.60 -5.20
CA THR A 337 15.87 18.31 -5.81
C THR A 337 17.03 17.33 -5.61
N THR A 338 16.72 16.05 -5.47
CA THR A 338 17.73 15.00 -5.30
C THR A 338 18.34 14.52 -6.62
N GLN A 339 17.66 14.81 -7.73
CA GLN A 339 18.08 14.45 -9.09
C GLN A 339 18.08 15.69 -9.97
N PRO A 340 18.88 15.74 -11.05
CA PRO A 340 18.77 16.78 -12.06
C PRO A 340 17.37 16.78 -12.68
N ILE A 341 16.75 17.96 -12.77
CA ILE A 341 15.43 18.15 -13.35
C ILE A 341 15.46 19.17 -14.46
N ARG A 342 14.41 19.23 -15.28
CA ARG A 342 14.23 20.32 -16.22
C ARG A 342 13.63 21.52 -15.48
N VAL A 343 14.25 22.69 -15.67
CA VAL A 343 13.72 23.96 -15.16
C VAL A 343 13.60 24.92 -16.34
N ARG A 344 12.39 25.47 -16.52
CA ARG A 344 12.14 26.52 -17.50
C ARG A 344 11.57 27.74 -16.79
N ASN A 345 12.41 28.73 -16.58
CA ASN A 345 12.04 29.99 -15.96
C ASN A 345 12.36 31.11 -16.93
N GLU A 346 11.36 31.94 -17.28
CA GLU A 346 11.49 33.00 -18.25
C GLU A 346 10.88 34.30 -17.70
N PRO A 347 11.51 35.48 -17.94
CA PRO A 347 11.01 36.76 -17.47
C PRO A 347 9.88 37.28 -18.37
N VAL A 348 8.71 36.70 -18.22
CA VAL A 348 7.45 37.01 -18.91
C VAL A 348 6.36 37.35 -17.90
N GLY A 349 5.22 37.80 -18.35
CA GLY A 349 4.12 38.23 -17.48
C GLY A 349 3.21 37.08 -17.00
N SER A 350 3.37 35.86 -17.51
CA SER A 350 2.51 34.70 -17.14
C SER A 350 3.16 33.39 -17.51
N THR A 351 3.01 32.36 -16.68
CA THR A 351 3.44 30.97 -16.96
C THR A 351 2.74 30.43 -18.23
N ASN A 352 1.50 30.82 -18.49
CA ASN A 352 0.80 30.42 -19.71
C ASN A 352 1.42 30.97 -21.00
N THR A 353 2.17 32.06 -20.94
CA THR A 353 3.00 32.55 -22.06
C THR A 353 4.12 31.53 -22.38
N ILE A 354 4.80 31.00 -21.36
CA ILE A 354 5.82 29.97 -21.52
C ILE A 354 5.21 28.71 -22.11
N LEU A 355 4.08 28.27 -21.56
CA LEU A 355 3.38 27.08 -22.04
C LEU A 355 2.92 27.19 -23.47
N THR A 356 2.46 28.39 -23.89
CA THR A 356 2.12 28.66 -25.30
C THR A 356 3.31 28.45 -26.20
N ALA A 357 4.49 28.92 -25.80
CA ALA A 357 5.72 28.67 -26.54
C ALA A 357 6.08 27.17 -26.58
N MET A 358 5.87 26.42 -25.47
CA MET A 358 6.09 24.98 -25.42
C MET A 358 5.16 24.23 -26.40
N TYR A 359 3.90 24.63 -26.52
CA TYR A 359 3.00 24.10 -27.56
C TYR A 359 3.53 24.30 -28.95
N GLN A 360 4.04 25.53 -29.25
CA GLN A 360 4.62 25.85 -30.56
C GLN A 360 5.88 25.05 -30.86
N GLU A 361 6.79 24.93 -29.89
CA GLU A 361 8.04 24.17 -30.01
C GLU A 361 7.79 22.70 -30.31
N ARG A 362 6.67 22.13 -29.82
CA ARG A 362 6.24 20.78 -30.07
C ARG A 362 5.38 20.62 -31.34
N GLY A 363 5.05 21.68 -32.02
CA GLY A 363 4.18 21.65 -33.19
C GLY A 363 2.73 21.27 -32.87
N ILE A 364 2.30 21.42 -31.62
CA ILE A 364 0.96 21.11 -31.18
C ILE A 364 0.12 22.37 -31.09
N VAL A 365 -1.11 22.28 -31.59
CA VAL A 365 -2.09 23.35 -31.42
C VAL A 365 -2.97 23.02 -30.22
N PRO A 366 -3.06 23.88 -29.20
CA PRO A 366 -3.95 23.60 -28.06
C PRO A 366 -5.42 23.57 -28.54
N PRO A 367 -6.24 22.69 -27.96
CA PRO A 367 -7.68 22.69 -28.21
C PRO A 367 -8.29 24.08 -27.96
N PRO A 368 -9.34 24.51 -28.68
CA PRO A 368 -9.93 25.84 -28.52
C PRO A 368 -10.29 26.19 -27.06
N LYS A 369 -10.81 25.26 -26.30
CA LYS A 369 -11.11 25.43 -24.86
C LYS A 369 -9.84 25.77 -24.06
N ILE A 370 -8.78 25.01 -24.26
CA ILE A 370 -7.50 25.21 -23.56
C ILE A 370 -6.86 26.53 -24.02
N ALA A 371 -6.89 26.83 -25.31
CA ALA A 371 -6.38 28.09 -25.81
C ALA A 371 -7.11 29.30 -25.20
N GLY A 372 -8.43 29.21 -25.05
CA GLY A 372 -9.22 30.26 -24.40
C GLY A 372 -8.90 30.44 -22.91
N LEU A 373 -8.72 29.36 -22.20
CA LEU A 373 -8.26 29.40 -20.80
C LEU A 373 -6.88 30.05 -20.68
N MET A 374 -5.91 29.63 -21.49
CA MET A 374 -4.55 30.21 -21.49
C MET A 374 -4.55 31.68 -21.83
N ALA A 375 -5.38 32.12 -22.81
CA ALA A 375 -5.52 33.55 -23.14
C ALA A 375 -6.08 34.33 -21.93
N GLY A 376 -7.09 33.80 -21.25
CA GLY A 376 -7.66 34.41 -20.05
C GLY A 376 -6.65 34.49 -18.90
N ALA A 377 -5.85 33.47 -18.70
CA ALA A 377 -4.80 33.43 -17.68
C ALA A 377 -3.72 34.51 -17.94
N ILE A 378 -3.25 34.65 -19.17
CA ILE A 378 -2.30 35.69 -19.53
C ILE A 378 -2.90 37.08 -19.27
N LEU A 379 -4.19 37.32 -19.61
CA LEU A 379 -4.86 38.60 -19.34
C LEU A 379 -4.99 38.88 -17.85
N SER A 380 -5.32 37.85 -17.04
CA SER A 380 -5.42 37.96 -15.59
C SER A 380 -4.10 38.43 -14.99
N ASP A 381 -3.03 37.66 -15.25
CA ASP A 381 -1.73 37.86 -14.62
C ASP A 381 -1.01 39.14 -15.09
N THR A 382 -1.23 39.53 -16.36
CA THR A 382 -0.71 40.81 -16.92
C THR A 382 -1.62 42.00 -16.64
N VAL A 383 -2.71 41.85 -15.90
CA VAL A 383 -3.70 42.92 -15.61
C VAL A 383 -4.12 43.59 -16.90
N MET A 384 -4.61 42.82 -17.88
CA MET A 384 -4.96 43.34 -19.22
C MET A 384 -3.79 44.07 -19.92
N PHE A 385 -2.59 43.50 -19.85
CA PHE A 385 -1.33 44.02 -20.39
C PHE A 385 -0.84 45.32 -19.74
N LYS A 386 -1.37 45.69 -18.57
CA LYS A 386 -0.99 46.90 -17.84
C LYS A 386 0.06 46.65 -16.77
N SER A 387 0.31 45.39 -16.41
CA SER A 387 1.33 45.00 -15.42
C SER A 387 2.73 45.46 -15.92
N PRO A 388 3.60 45.94 -15.04
CA PRO A 388 4.99 46.24 -15.39
C PRO A 388 5.79 44.99 -15.76
N THR A 389 5.32 43.81 -15.41
CA THR A 389 5.90 42.53 -15.80
C THR A 389 5.50 42.05 -17.18
N CYS A 390 4.47 42.69 -17.79
CA CYS A 390 3.97 42.30 -19.10
C CYS A 390 5.01 42.58 -20.19
N THR A 391 5.24 41.59 -21.04
CA THR A 391 6.15 41.69 -22.19
C THR A 391 5.40 41.69 -23.53
N LYS A 392 6.08 42.08 -24.60
CA LYS A 392 5.54 41.98 -25.97
C LYS A 392 5.18 40.52 -26.32
N ARG A 393 5.86 39.58 -25.70
CA ARG A 393 5.63 38.15 -25.91
C ARG A 393 4.28 37.71 -25.31
N ASP A 394 3.92 38.21 -24.14
CA ASP A 394 2.62 37.93 -23.51
C ASP A 394 1.48 38.36 -24.41
N VAL A 395 1.56 39.60 -24.97
CA VAL A 395 0.57 40.14 -25.91
C VAL A 395 0.46 39.27 -27.16
N ALA A 396 1.58 38.93 -27.80
CA ALA A 396 1.59 38.10 -29.01
C ALA A 396 1.03 36.69 -28.79
N MET A 397 1.34 36.09 -27.64
CA MET A 397 0.85 34.75 -27.30
C MET A 397 -0.64 34.78 -26.96
N ALA A 398 -1.12 35.76 -26.20
CA ALA A 398 -2.54 35.92 -25.90
C ALA A 398 -3.37 36.14 -27.18
N GLU A 399 -2.92 37.01 -28.12
CA GLU A 399 -3.57 37.23 -29.42
C GLU A 399 -3.64 35.93 -30.26
N ARG A 400 -2.56 35.14 -30.26
CA ARG A 400 -2.54 33.88 -30.97
C ARG A 400 -3.54 32.91 -30.38
N LEU A 401 -3.58 32.75 -29.04
CA LEU A 401 -4.49 31.89 -28.33
C LEU A 401 -5.96 32.28 -28.53
N ALA A 402 -6.25 33.61 -28.54
CA ALA A 402 -7.58 34.13 -28.82
C ALA A 402 -8.06 33.75 -30.23
N ARG A 403 -7.17 33.83 -31.25
CA ARG A 403 -7.49 33.39 -32.62
C ARG A 403 -7.79 31.86 -32.65
N ILE A 404 -7.03 31.04 -31.93
CA ILE A 404 -7.26 29.60 -31.88
C ILE A 404 -8.60 29.29 -31.18
N ALA A 405 -8.91 30.01 -30.11
CA ALA A 405 -10.14 29.87 -29.37
C ALA A 405 -11.38 30.44 -30.04
N GLY A 406 -11.19 31.31 -31.08
CA GLY A 406 -12.28 32.02 -31.75
C GLY A 406 -12.95 33.06 -30.86
N VAL A 407 -12.21 33.71 -29.96
CA VAL A 407 -12.73 34.68 -28.98
C VAL A 407 -11.98 36.02 -29.04
N SER A 408 -12.64 37.09 -28.55
CA SER A 408 -12.02 38.42 -28.40
C SER A 408 -11.36 38.51 -27.02
N LEU A 409 -10.09 38.94 -26.96
CA LEU A 409 -9.40 39.26 -25.71
C LEU A 409 -10.13 40.31 -24.88
N LYS A 410 -10.81 41.25 -25.55
CA LYS A 410 -11.57 42.32 -24.91
C LYS A 410 -12.77 41.75 -24.14
N ASP A 411 -13.47 40.75 -24.73
CA ASP A 411 -14.63 40.16 -24.13
C ASP A 411 -14.21 39.28 -22.92
N ILE A 412 -13.13 38.49 -23.05
CA ILE A 412 -12.57 37.75 -21.93
C ILE A 412 -12.21 38.70 -20.79
N GLY A 413 -11.49 39.79 -21.10
CA GLY A 413 -11.07 40.76 -20.10
C GLY A 413 -12.24 41.43 -19.39
N HIS A 414 -13.30 41.78 -20.12
CA HIS A 414 -14.51 42.36 -19.51
C HIS A 414 -15.17 41.37 -18.53
N GLU A 415 -15.26 40.10 -18.85
CA GLU A 415 -15.84 39.09 -17.97
C GLU A 415 -14.98 38.83 -16.74
N LEU A 416 -13.65 38.82 -16.87
CA LEU A 416 -12.75 38.61 -15.73
C LEU A 416 -12.88 39.74 -14.70
N TYR A 417 -13.00 41.00 -15.18
CA TYR A 417 -12.99 42.18 -14.29
C TYR A 417 -14.37 42.76 -13.99
N ALA A 418 -15.45 42.33 -14.69
CA ALA A 418 -16.80 42.87 -14.47
C ALA A 418 -17.32 42.66 -13.04
N ALA A 419 -16.82 41.69 -12.29
CA ALA A 419 -17.18 41.44 -10.92
C ALA A 419 -16.34 42.16 -9.87
N GLY A 420 -15.20 42.72 -10.23
CA GLY A 420 -14.37 43.52 -9.31
C GLY A 420 -14.98 44.88 -8.98
N SER A 421 -16.04 45.28 -9.68
CA SER A 421 -16.71 46.57 -9.46
C SER A 421 -17.86 46.56 -8.49
N THR A 422 -18.29 45.40 -7.98
CA THR A 422 -19.37 45.26 -6.96
C THR A 422 -18.88 45.22 -5.52
N ASP A 423 -17.61 44.86 -5.28
CA ASP A 423 -17.01 44.92 -3.95
C ASP A 423 -15.86 45.96 -4.00
N GLY A 424 -16.03 47.12 -3.36
CA GLY A 424 -15.07 48.23 -3.29
C GLY A 424 -13.73 47.88 -2.60
N ARG A 425 -13.17 46.73 -2.88
CA ARG A 425 -11.81 46.34 -2.48
C ARG A 425 -10.86 46.53 -3.66
N ALA A 426 -10.01 47.54 -3.55
CA ALA A 426 -8.87 47.75 -4.44
C ALA A 426 -8.02 46.48 -4.55
N PRO A 427 -7.44 46.17 -5.74
CA PRO A 427 -6.56 45.03 -5.93
C PRO A 427 -5.39 45.12 -4.92
N ARG A 428 -5.23 44.12 -4.08
CA ARG A 428 -4.04 44.01 -3.24
C ARG A 428 -2.88 43.65 -4.16
N SER A 429 -2.06 44.68 -4.48
CA SER A 429 -0.75 44.45 -5.06
C SER A 429 0.08 43.58 -4.11
N SER A 430 0.53 42.44 -4.58
CA SER A 430 1.44 41.54 -3.87
C SER A 430 2.89 42.03 -3.89
N SER A 431 3.09 43.31 -3.56
CA SER A 431 4.42 43.86 -3.29
C SER A 431 4.36 44.70 -2.04
N ALA A 432 4.55 44.05 -0.90
CA ALA A 432 4.85 44.77 0.33
C ALA A 432 6.33 45.18 0.31
N PRO A 433 6.64 46.50 0.42
CA PRO A 433 8.01 46.93 0.64
C PRO A 433 8.44 46.53 2.05
N ILE A 434 9.55 45.85 2.16
CA ILE A 434 10.22 45.60 3.45
C ILE A 434 10.77 46.94 3.92
N THR A 435 10.07 47.62 4.80
CA THR A 435 10.66 48.71 5.59
C THR A 435 11.41 48.09 6.77
N SER A 436 12.72 48.17 6.72
CA SER A 436 13.62 47.90 7.82
C SER A 436 13.43 49.02 8.87
N SER A 437 12.75 48.75 9.95
CA SER A 437 12.84 49.55 11.18
C SER A 437 13.64 48.76 12.19
N SER A 438 14.91 49.18 12.33
CA SER A 438 15.77 48.79 13.43
C SER A 438 15.30 49.53 14.68
N THR A 439 14.73 48.83 15.64
CA THR A 439 14.65 49.23 17.04
C THR A 439 15.07 48.06 17.93
N SER A 440 16.25 48.18 18.48
CA SER A 440 16.75 47.32 19.53
C SER A 440 16.02 47.63 20.85
N PRO A 441 15.65 46.65 21.64
CA PRO A 441 15.48 46.81 23.06
C PRO A 441 16.65 46.20 23.84
N ASN A 442 17.05 46.96 24.76
CA ASN A 442 18.04 46.87 25.79
C ASN A 442 18.20 45.52 26.49
N ARG A 443 19.46 45.22 26.79
CA ARG A 443 19.96 44.12 27.61
C ARG A 443 19.39 44.17 29.04
N THR A 444 18.99 42.98 29.51
CA THR A 444 19.18 42.60 30.91
C THR A 444 19.72 41.15 30.95
N SER A 445 20.83 41.06 31.63
CA SER A 445 21.65 39.86 31.82
C SER A 445 21.00 38.92 32.84
N ALA A 446 20.96 37.61 32.48
CA ALA A 446 20.96 36.55 33.49
C ALA A 446 21.81 35.37 32.97
N SER A 447 22.88 35.13 33.69
CA SER A 447 23.83 34.06 33.53
C SER A 447 23.25 32.72 33.92
N ALA A 448 23.34 31.71 33.03
CA ALA A 448 23.30 30.32 33.42
C ALA A 448 24.35 29.53 32.67
N ARG A 449 25.24 28.94 33.47
CA ARG A 449 26.42 28.19 33.04
C ARG A 449 26.03 26.86 32.41
N SER A 450 26.63 26.53 31.28
CA SER A 450 26.70 25.17 30.70
C SER A 450 27.82 24.39 31.43
N PRO A 451 27.66 23.09 31.70
CA PRO A 451 28.77 22.24 32.06
C PRO A 451 29.39 21.61 30.77
N ALA A 452 30.68 21.76 30.71
CA ALA A 452 31.53 21.15 29.69
C ALA A 452 31.62 19.63 29.86
N TRP A 453 31.57 18.94 28.76
CA TRP A 453 31.82 17.50 28.67
C TRP A 453 33.29 17.27 28.32
N THR A 454 34.03 16.58 29.21
CA THR A 454 35.42 16.11 28.96
C THR A 454 35.40 14.61 28.68
N PRO A 455 36.13 14.11 27.69
CA PRO A 455 36.26 12.69 27.46
C PRO A 455 37.36 12.08 28.33
N THR A 456 37.03 11.06 29.09
CA THR A 456 38.02 10.23 29.79
C THR A 456 38.46 9.07 28.91
N THR A 457 39.72 9.09 28.55
CA THR A 457 40.48 7.93 28.03
C THR A 457 40.76 6.98 29.20
N SER A 458 40.48 5.69 29.01
CA SER A 458 41.05 4.62 29.83
C SER A 458 41.65 3.55 28.94
N SER A 459 42.94 3.34 29.18
CA SER A 459 43.83 2.43 28.47
C SER A 459 43.69 0.98 28.91
N ALA A 460 43.91 0.13 27.94
CA ALA A 460 44.48 -1.19 27.92
C ALA A 460 44.74 -1.99 29.22
N ALA A 461 44.33 -3.27 29.18
CA ALA A 461 45.24 -4.35 29.53
C ALA A 461 44.79 -5.67 28.88
N ALA A 462 45.74 -6.28 28.17
CA ALA A 462 45.66 -7.61 27.62
C ALA A 462 45.81 -8.65 28.74
N ALA A 463 45.13 -9.78 28.64
CA ALA A 463 45.59 -11.04 29.23
C ALA A 463 45.08 -12.21 28.37
N SER A 464 46.06 -12.91 27.83
CA SER A 464 46.00 -14.23 27.22
C SER A 464 45.73 -15.30 28.26
N SER A 465 44.98 -16.32 27.92
CA SER A 465 45.36 -17.76 28.00
C SER A 465 44.16 -18.68 27.76
N SER A 466 44.26 -19.47 26.76
CA SER A 466 44.19 -20.95 26.65
C SER A 466 43.25 -21.69 27.63
N LEU A 467 42.20 -22.28 27.11
CA LEU A 467 41.95 -23.73 26.95
C LEU A 467 40.72 -23.93 26.12
#